data_3931bfc582b0623aa5099325305ded58
#
_entry.id   3931bfc582b0623aa5099325305ded58
#
_cell.length_a   1.000
_cell.length_b   1.000
_cell.length_c   1.000
_cell.angle_alpha   90.00
_cell.angle_beta   90.00
_cell.angle_gamma   90.00
#
_symmetry.space_group_name_H-M   'P 1'
#
loop_
_entity.id
_entity.type
_entity.pdbx_description
1 polymer ?
#
loop_
_entity_poly.entity_id
_entity_poly.type
_entity_poly.pdbx_seq_one_letter_code
_entity_poly.pdbx_strand_id
1 'polypeptide(L)'
;TGSFPSVRLPEKTKVEVVKVIEESKRQGIARVRSCGLLRVSVRRVERWRAGNVATGSMVYAKPGPKRPWNEIMPQEREAVRAFVAREDTVDLSLQALAIKGGEQALFFVSASTVRSIVAADGLLADRRPPVRCHGNRVKPARPPVLDGPNQCWCWDISYILTDIRRWFWYLYVMLDEWSRKAVAWRISASLATAEAMLLCNDAVVAEGILDAPPLSRPIVVNDRGIQMKAKPIKQMFIDLGITQTFARPHTPNDNPFVESLFSTVKTSPDYPQSFTALDQRPVLDYFSSYFPWYNCEHYHSRIGYVHPIDKHEGRAPQILLARKQNL
;
A
#
# COMPACT_ATOMS: atom_id res chain seq x y z
N THR A 1 46.68 -21.04 27.06
CA THR A 1 46.06 -20.28 28.19
C THR A 1 44.98 -19.36 27.67
N GLY A 2 43.83 -19.92 27.30
CA GLY A 2 42.70 -19.17 26.77
C GLY A 2 41.88 -18.54 27.92
N SER A 3 41.91 -17.23 28.05
CA SER A 3 40.87 -16.51 28.79
C SER A 3 39.51 -16.73 28.07
N PHE A 4 38.44 -16.84 28.82
CA PHE A 4 37.09 -16.78 28.25
C PHE A 4 37.04 -15.56 27.30
N PRO A 5 36.68 -15.76 26.03
CA PRO A 5 36.71 -14.66 25.05
C PRO A 5 35.82 -13.52 25.52
N SER A 6 36.06 -12.30 25.04
CA SER A 6 35.28 -11.06 25.29
C SER A 6 33.81 -11.16 24.83
N VAL A 7 33.37 -12.34 24.45
CA VAL A 7 32.00 -12.66 23.99
C VAL A 7 30.99 -12.48 25.10
N ARG A 8 29.85 -11.88 24.78
CA ARG A 8 28.69 -11.76 25.67
C ARG A 8 28.14 -13.15 25.96
N LEU A 9 28.18 -13.57 27.22
CA LEU A 9 27.64 -14.87 27.65
C LEU A 9 26.10 -14.80 27.79
N PRO A 10 25.39 -15.88 27.44
CA PRO A 10 23.95 -16.03 27.71
C PRO A 10 23.65 -15.91 29.20
N GLU A 11 22.44 -15.46 29.57
CA GLU A 11 22.05 -15.30 30.97
C GLU A 11 22.12 -16.62 31.75
N LYS A 12 21.66 -17.72 31.17
CA LYS A 12 21.76 -19.06 31.80
C LYS A 12 23.17 -19.39 32.25
N THR A 13 24.14 -19.21 31.37
CA THR A 13 25.56 -19.46 31.65
C THR A 13 26.10 -18.55 32.77
N LYS A 14 25.68 -17.28 32.85
CA LYS A 14 26.08 -16.36 33.93
C LYS A 14 25.53 -16.82 35.27
N VAL A 15 24.26 -17.25 35.29
CA VAL A 15 23.60 -17.78 36.52
C VAL A 15 24.34 -19.00 37.00
N GLU A 16 24.69 -19.94 36.11
CA GLU A 16 25.44 -21.14 36.47
C GLU A 16 26.84 -20.83 37.03
N VAL A 17 27.58 -19.95 36.37
CA VAL A 17 28.92 -19.52 36.82
C VAL A 17 28.84 -18.89 38.22
N VAL A 18 27.85 -18.00 38.45
CA VAL A 18 27.68 -17.36 39.73
C VAL A 18 27.32 -18.41 40.83
N LYS A 19 26.43 -19.37 40.54
CA LYS A 19 26.08 -20.45 41.44
C LYS A 19 27.30 -21.31 41.87
N VAL A 20 28.11 -21.71 40.88
CA VAL A 20 29.33 -22.50 41.13
C VAL A 20 30.32 -21.72 42.02
N ILE A 21 30.50 -20.41 41.76
CA ILE A 21 31.37 -19.57 42.60
C ILE A 21 30.84 -19.45 44.02
N GLU A 22 29.54 -19.29 44.23
CA GLU A 22 28.95 -19.19 45.56
C GLU A 22 29.08 -20.53 46.30
N GLU A 23 28.84 -21.64 45.66
CA GLU A 23 29.01 -22.96 46.23
C GLU A 23 30.48 -23.23 46.62
N SER A 24 31.41 -22.91 45.73
CA SER A 24 32.84 -23.00 46.03
C SER A 24 33.25 -22.14 47.25
N LYS A 25 32.63 -20.97 47.41
CA LYS A 25 32.85 -20.09 48.57
C LYS A 25 32.35 -20.74 49.86
N ARG A 26 31.20 -21.42 49.85
CA ARG A 26 30.65 -22.18 51.01
C ARG A 26 31.59 -23.30 51.42
N GLN A 27 32.31 -23.88 50.45
CA GLN A 27 33.31 -24.94 50.69
C GLN A 27 34.70 -24.39 51.06
N GLY A 28 34.82 -23.09 51.33
CA GLY A 28 36.05 -22.45 51.81
C GLY A 28 37.01 -22.02 50.69
N ILE A 29 36.65 -22.14 49.41
CA ILE A 29 37.49 -21.72 48.28
C ILE A 29 37.35 -20.22 48.04
N ALA A 30 38.44 -19.50 48.05
CA ALA A 30 38.44 -18.05 47.76
C ALA A 30 37.87 -17.74 46.37
N ARG A 31 36.99 -16.74 46.28
CA ARG A 31 36.36 -16.32 45.01
C ARG A 31 37.33 -16.09 43.87
N VAL A 32 38.49 -15.48 44.18
CA VAL A 32 39.55 -15.23 43.16
C VAL A 32 40.04 -16.53 42.54
N ARG A 33 40.20 -17.59 43.36
CA ARG A 33 40.64 -18.91 42.90
C ARG A 33 39.56 -19.60 42.03
N SER A 34 38.30 -19.52 42.43
CA SER A 34 37.17 -20.06 41.67
C SER A 34 37.00 -19.36 40.33
N CYS A 35 37.12 -18.01 40.30
CA CYS A 35 37.10 -17.21 39.10
C CYS A 35 38.27 -17.57 38.16
N GLY A 36 39.47 -17.79 38.73
CA GLY A 36 40.65 -18.22 37.96
C GLY A 36 40.48 -19.57 37.27
N LEU A 37 39.94 -20.55 38.01
CA LEU A 37 39.62 -21.88 37.47
C LEU A 37 38.59 -21.85 36.37
N LEU A 38 37.54 -21.02 36.53
CA LEU A 38 36.50 -20.80 35.51
C LEU A 38 36.94 -19.85 34.41
N ARG A 39 38.13 -19.30 34.45
CA ARG A 39 38.70 -18.33 33.50
C ARG A 39 37.81 -17.10 33.28
N VAL A 40 37.08 -16.64 34.34
CA VAL A 40 36.22 -15.47 34.34
C VAL A 40 36.82 -14.41 35.26
N SER A 41 36.88 -13.14 34.84
CA SER A 41 37.42 -12.11 35.71
C SER A 41 36.47 -11.81 36.88
N VAL A 42 37.01 -11.56 38.06
CA VAL A 42 36.25 -11.21 39.27
C VAL A 42 35.34 -10.01 39.03
N ARG A 43 35.84 -8.95 38.37
CA ARG A 43 35.06 -7.76 38.00
C ARG A 43 33.83 -8.06 37.14
N ARG A 44 33.95 -9.08 36.25
CA ARG A 44 32.85 -9.50 35.41
C ARG A 44 31.75 -10.18 36.21
N VAL A 45 32.11 -11.02 37.15
CA VAL A 45 31.20 -11.69 38.09
C VAL A 45 30.49 -10.69 38.98
N GLU A 46 31.23 -9.72 39.55
CA GLU A 46 30.67 -8.67 40.39
C GLU A 46 29.65 -7.81 39.63
N ARG A 47 29.95 -7.46 38.39
CA ARG A 47 29.03 -6.72 37.54
C ARG A 47 27.72 -7.50 37.27
N TRP A 48 27.82 -8.81 37.05
CA TRP A 48 26.63 -9.65 36.90
C TRP A 48 25.80 -9.73 38.17
N ARG A 49 26.44 -9.84 39.31
CA ARG A 49 25.78 -9.85 40.62
C ARG A 49 25.09 -8.52 40.93
N ALA A 50 25.79 -7.43 40.71
CA ALA A 50 25.23 -6.08 40.89
C ALA A 50 24.02 -5.84 39.95
N GLY A 51 24.10 -6.26 38.69
CA GLY A 51 23.00 -6.23 37.76
C GLY A 51 21.80 -7.05 38.21
N ASN A 52 22.02 -8.29 38.73
CA ASN A 52 20.97 -9.15 39.24
C ASN A 52 20.28 -8.56 40.49
N VAL A 53 21.05 -7.96 41.37
CA VAL A 53 20.48 -7.29 42.58
C VAL A 53 19.63 -6.08 42.18
N ALA A 54 20.07 -5.31 41.16
CA ALA A 54 19.39 -4.08 40.74
C ALA A 54 18.13 -4.35 39.90
N THR A 55 18.11 -5.41 39.09
CA THR A 55 17.07 -5.61 38.04
C THR A 55 16.41 -7.00 38.11
N GLY A 56 16.81 -7.88 39.00
CA GLY A 56 16.37 -9.29 39.02
C GLY A 56 16.90 -10.15 37.87
N SER A 57 17.78 -9.63 37.04
CA SER A 57 18.27 -10.30 35.82
C SER A 57 19.75 -10.01 35.57
N MET A 58 20.46 -11.00 35.02
CA MET A 58 21.85 -10.87 34.56
C MET A 58 21.97 -10.54 33.07
N VAL A 59 20.88 -10.13 32.43
CA VAL A 59 20.89 -9.69 31.04
C VAL A 59 21.68 -8.39 30.90
N TYR A 60 22.49 -8.29 29.85
CA TYR A 60 23.18 -7.04 29.57
C TYR A 60 22.15 -5.97 29.13
N ALA A 61 22.22 -4.80 29.74
CA ALA A 61 21.45 -3.65 29.27
C ALA A 61 21.72 -3.40 27.77
N LYS A 62 20.70 -3.11 27.01
CA LYS A 62 20.87 -2.70 25.62
C LYS A 62 21.67 -1.39 25.59
N PRO A 63 22.75 -1.31 24.78
CA PRO A 63 23.46 -0.04 24.61
C PRO A 63 22.54 0.97 23.91
N GLY A 64 22.56 2.19 24.36
CA GLY A 64 21.78 3.27 23.78
C GLY A 64 21.23 4.23 24.85
N PRO A 65 20.72 5.37 24.46
CA PRO A 65 20.06 6.29 25.37
C PRO A 65 18.83 5.62 25.99
N LYS A 66 18.56 5.91 27.27
CA LYS A 66 17.38 5.38 27.99
C LYS A 66 16.07 5.89 27.38
N ARG A 67 16.10 7.09 26.83
CA ARG A 67 15.02 7.70 26.05
C ARG A 67 15.65 8.30 24.79
N PRO A 68 15.44 7.69 23.60
CA PRO A 68 15.87 8.29 22.36
C PRO A 68 15.08 9.59 22.12
N TRP A 69 15.74 10.59 21.50
CA TRP A 69 15.15 11.91 21.23
C TRP A 69 13.89 11.82 20.32
N ASN A 70 13.79 10.76 19.54
CA ASN A 70 12.67 10.46 18.64
C ASN A 70 11.69 9.39 19.23
N GLU A 71 11.66 9.25 20.56
CA GLU A 71 10.71 8.36 21.20
C GLU A 71 9.28 8.89 21.00
N ILE A 72 8.40 8.02 20.49
CA ILE A 72 6.99 8.37 20.29
C ILE A 72 6.33 8.62 21.64
N MET A 73 5.67 9.75 21.77
CA MET A 73 4.94 10.09 22.99
C MET A 73 3.77 9.13 23.22
N PRO A 74 3.42 8.83 24.48
CA PRO A 74 2.28 7.99 24.80
C PRO A 74 0.97 8.48 24.15
N GLN A 75 0.74 9.79 24.12
CA GLN A 75 -0.44 10.41 23.50
C GLN A 75 -0.49 10.16 21.99
N GLU A 76 0.66 10.28 21.31
CA GLU A 76 0.77 10.04 19.88
C GLU A 76 0.54 8.55 19.55
N ARG A 77 1.06 7.64 20.39
CA ARG A 77 0.81 6.21 20.27
C ARG A 77 -0.69 5.88 20.41
N GLU A 78 -1.37 6.51 21.36
CA GLU A 78 -2.80 6.32 21.56
C GLU A 78 -3.62 6.91 20.40
N ALA A 79 -3.22 8.06 19.86
CA ALA A 79 -3.83 8.64 18.67
C ALA A 79 -3.73 7.70 17.46
N VAL A 80 -2.57 7.04 17.26
CA VAL A 80 -2.41 6.01 16.20
C VAL A 80 -3.38 4.84 16.43
N ARG A 81 -3.51 4.33 17.65
CA ARG A 81 -4.43 3.24 18.00
C ARG A 81 -5.87 3.59 17.70
N ALA A 82 -6.32 4.73 18.22
CA ALA A 82 -7.68 5.21 18.02
C ALA A 82 -7.99 5.41 16.53
N PHE A 83 -7.03 5.96 15.77
CA PHE A 83 -7.18 6.18 14.34
C PHE A 83 -7.28 4.88 13.53
N VAL A 84 -6.44 3.90 13.86
CA VAL A 84 -6.40 2.59 13.18
C VAL A 84 -7.67 1.77 13.45
N ALA A 85 -8.32 1.96 14.62
CA ALA A 85 -9.54 1.26 15.00
C ALA A 85 -10.82 1.84 14.37
N ARG A 86 -10.74 2.94 13.64
CA ARG A 86 -11.90 3.56 13.00
C ARG A 86 -12.38 2.74 11.81
N GLU A 87 -13.67 2.65 11.60
CA GLU A 87 -14.28 1.92 10.48
C GLU A 87 -13.85 2.49 9.12
N ASP A 88 -13.75 3.81 9.00
CA ASP A 88 -13.34 4.50 7.76
C ASP A 88 -11.84 4.37 7.42
N THR A 89 -11.07 3.65 8.22
CA THR A 89 -9.64 3.44 8.02
C THR A 89 -9.22 1.97 7.92
N VAL A 90 -10.15 1.04 8.07
CA VAL A 90 -9.87 -0.42 8.09
C VAL A 90 -9.23 -0.92 6.80
N ASP A 91 -9.62 -0.38 5.65
CA ASP A 91 -9.13 -0.76 4.33
C ASP A 91 -7.83 -0.03 3.92
N LEU A 92 -7.43 1.00 4.66
CA LEU A 92 -6.24 1.77 4.32
C LEU A 92 -4.95 0.96 4.57
N SER A 93 -4.00 1.08 3.64
CA SER A 93 -2.65 0.55 3.85
C SER A 93 -1.95 1.30 5.00
N LEU A 94 -0.96 0.66 5.66
CA LEU A 94 -0.21 1.30 6.74
C LEU A 94 0.46 2.62 6.30
N GLN A 95 0.83 2.74 5.03
CA GLN A 95 1.38 3.96 4.47
C GLN A 95 0.30 5.04 4.32
N ALA A 96 -0.87 4.68 3.82
CA ALA A 96 -2.00 5.60 3.70
C ALA A 96 -2.48 6.09 5.08
N LEU A 97 -2.48 5.21 6.10
CA LEU A 97 -2.79 5.59 7.49
C LEU A 97 -1.81 6.63 8.05
N ALA A 98 -0.50 6.42 7.83
CA ALA A 98 0.50 7.38 8.29
C ALA A 98 0.32 8.74 7.61
N ILE A 99 0.00 8.76 6.32
CA ILE A 99 -0.23 9.98 5.55
C ILE A 99 -1.52 10.69 6.01
N LYS A 100 -2.65 9.96 6.05
CA LYS A 100 -3.95 10.53 6.43
C LYS A 100 -3.96 11.04 7.87
N GLY A 101 -3.28 10.32 8.79
CA GLY A 101 -3.12 10.76 10.17
C GLY A 101 -2.30 12.05 10.30
N GLY A 102 -1.24 12.19 9.50
CA GLY A 102 -0.43 13.41 9.43
C GLY A 102 -1.19 14.60 8.80
N GLU A 103 -1.95 14.36 7.74
CA GLU A 103 -2.82 15.40 7.11
C GLU A 103 -3.91 15.91 8.04
N GLN A 104 -4.44 15.04 8.91
CA GLN A 104 -5.40 15.41 9.95
C GLN A 104 -4.75 15.97 11.22
N ALA A 105 -3.42 16.12 11.25
CA ALA A 105 -2.64 16.58 12.39
C ALA A 105 -2.87 15.76 13.68
N LEU A 106 -3.19 14.47 13.56
CA LEU A 106 -3.42 13.58 14.70
C LEU A 106 -2.11 12.98 15.24
N PHE A 107 -1.17 12.65 14.36
CA PHE A 107 0.16 12.15 14.68
C PHE A 107 1.09 12.27 13.46
N PHE A 108 2.41 12.32 13.72
CA PHE A 108 3.43 12.46 12.69
C PHE A 108 4.44 11.31 12.78
N VAL A 109 4.01 10.11 12.42
CA VAL A 109 4.84 8.90 12.49
C VAL A 109 4.97 8.21 11.14
N SER A 110 6.06 7.48 10.95
CA SER A 110 6.27 6.71 9.72
C SER A 110 5.35 5.48 9.66
N ALA A 111 5.12 4.95 8.46
CA ALA A 111 4.37 3.70 8.26
C ALA A 111 4.98 2.50 9.00
N SER A 112 6.32 2.46 9.15
CA SER A 112 7.00 1.43 9.94
C SER A 112 6.67 1.53 11.42
N THR A 113 6.49 2.74 11.91
CA THR A 113 6.07 3.02 13.28
C THR A 113 4.62 2.61 13.51
N VAL A 114 3.71 3.01 12.60
CA VAL A 114 2.31 2.53 12.61
C VAL A 114 2.28 1.01 12.63
N ARG A 115 3.05 0.34 11.76
CA ARG A 115 3.16 -1.12 11.75
C ARG A 115 3.59 -1.70 13.09
N SER A 116 4.58 -1.11 13.73
CA SER A 116 5.10 -1.60 15.01
C SER A 116 4.06 -1.49 16.13
N ILE A 117 3.27 -0.41 16.15
CA ILE A 117 2.18 -0.20 17.11
C ILE A 117 1.07 -1.23 16.86
N VAL A 118 0.59 -1.32 15.62
CA VAL A 118 -0.50 -2.23 15.23
C VAL A 118 -0.12 -3.70 15.44
N ALA A 119 1.15 -4.06 15.20
CA ALA A 119 1.67 -5.41 15.46
C ALA A 119 1.71 -5.75 16.95
N ALA A 120 2.12 -4.79 17.79
CA ALA A 120 2.17 -4.98 19.25
C ALA A 120 0.78 -5.21 19.86
N ASP A 121 -0.25 -4.65 19.25
CA ASP A 121 -1.65 -4.75 19.66
C ASP A 121 -2.39 -5.94 18.99
N GLY A 122 -1.71 -6.73 18.14
CA GLY A 122 -2.29 -7.90 17.46
C GLY A 122 -3.24 -7.58 16.29
N LEU A 123 -3.38 -6.30 15.92
CA LEU A 123 -4.35 -5.82 14.93
C LEU A 123 -3.90 -5.98 13.47
N LEU A 124 -2.73 -6.57 13.20
CA LEU A 124 -2.26 -6.81 11.83
C LEU A 124 -2.99 -7.95 11.13
N ALA A 125 -3.54 -8.91 11.88
CA ALA A 125 -4.17 -10.11 11.33
C ALA A 125 -5.52 -9.80 10.65
N ASP A 126 -6.22 -8.77 11.09
CA ASP A 126 -7.56 -8.40 10.62
C ASP A 126 -7.53 -7.47 9.40
N ARG A 127 -6.33 -7.07 8.98
CA ARG A 127 -6.15 -6.22 7.79
C ARG A 127 -5.95 -7.06 6.53
N ARG A 128 -6.37 -6.51 5.39
CA ARG A 128 -6.26 -7.12 4.07
C ARG A 128 -4.97 -7.93 3.91
N PRO A 129 -5.04 -9.23 3.57
CA PRO A 129 -3.84 -9.99 3.28
C PRO A 129 -3.12 -9.38 2.07
N PRO A 130 -1.78 -9.33 2.07
CA PRO A 130 -1.03 -8.83 0.93
C PRO A 130 -1.32 -9.69 -0.30
N VAL A 131 -1.66 -9.04 -1.42
CA VAL A 131 -1.79 -9.72 -2.71
C VAL A 131 -0.41 -10.30 -3.05
N ARG A 132 -0.29 -11.64 -3.07
CA ARG A 132 0.94 -12.33 -3.45
C ARG A 132 1.17 -12.12 -4.95
N CYS A 133 2.08 -11.24 -5.30
CA CYS A 133 2.59 -11.15 -6.67
C CYS A 133 3.47 -12.36 -6.95
N HIS A 134 2.95 -13.36 -7.66
CA HIS A 134 3.73 -14.48 -8.13
C HIS A 134 4.40 -14.14 -9.47
N GLY A 135 5.72 -14.27 -9.53
CA GLY A 135 6.50 -14.39 -10.76
C GLY A 135 7.47 -13.24 -11.07
N ASN A 136 8.66 -13.61 -11.54
CA ASN A 136 9.63 -12.74 -12.21
C ASN A 136 9.00 -12.21 -13.52
N ARG A 137 8.37 -11.03 -13.46
CA ARG A 137 7.80 -10.39 -14.64
C ARG A 137 8.90 -9.59 -15.34
N VAL A 138 9.24 -10.00 -16.55
CA VAL A 138 10.06 -9.17 -17.45
C VAL A 138 9.41 -7.79 -17.53
N LYS A 139 10.16 -6.75 -17.19
CA LYS A 139 9.64 -5.37 -17.24
C LYS A 139 9.24 -5.07 -18.70
N PRO A 140 7.99 -4.65 -18.95
CA PRO A 140 7.62 -4.18 -20.28
C PRO A 140 8.51 -3.02 -20.69
N ALA A 141 8.75 -2.85 -21.99
CA ALA A 141 9.41 -1.66 -22.51
C ALA A 141 8.70 -0.42 -21.92
N ARG A 142 9.48 0.52 -21.40
CA ARG A 142 8.92 1.72 -20.76
C ARG A 142 8.00 2.42 -21.74
N PRO A 143 6.75 2.71 -21.35
CA PRO A 143 5.91 3.59 -22.12
C PRO A 143 6.60 4.96 -22.27
N PRO A 144 6.27 5.78 -23.29
CA PRO A 144 6.77 7.14 -23.36
C PRO A 144 6.53 7.85 -22.03
N VAL A 145 7.45 8.70 -21.61
CA VAL A 145 7.34 9.43 -20.35
C VAL A 145 6.13 10.35 -20.44
N LEU A 146 5.11 10.07 -19.63
CA LEU A 146 3.94 10.93 -19.49
C LEU A 146 4.26 11.99 -18.44
N ASP A 147 4.08 13.25 -18.77
CA ASP A 147 4.36 14.39 -17.90
C ASP A 147 3.13 15.25 -17.54
N GLY A 148 1.97 14.92 -18.11
CA GLY A 148 0.71 15.62 -17.87
C GLY A 148 -0.55 14.75 -18.02
N PRO A 149 -1.71 15.30 -17.62
CA PRO A 149 -3.00 14.65 -17.81
C PRO A 149 -3.39 14.58 -19.29
N ASN A 150 -4.29 13.66 -19.59
CA ASN A 150 -4.90 13.52 -20.92
C ASN A 150 -3.92 13.31 -22.08
N GLN A 151 -2.72 12.78 -21.80
CA GLN A 151 -1.76 12.38 -22.82
C GLN A 151 -1.94 10.93 -23.26
N CYS A 152 -2.31 10.06 -22.32
CA CYS A 152 -2.53 8.64 -22.60
C CYS A 152 -3.67 8.11 -21.76
N TRP A 153 -4.65 7.54 -22.43
CA TRP A 153 -5.76 6.84 -21.79
C TRP A 153 -5.68 5.35 -22.04
N CYS A 154 -6.08 4.57 -21.08
CA CYS A 154 -6.33 3.15 -21.25
C CYS A 154 -7.75 2.83 -20.81
N TRP A 155 -8.36 1.83 -21.43
CA TRP A 155 -9.69 1.38 -21.03
C TRP A 155 -9.83 -0.14 -21.14
N ASP A 156 -10.77 -0.67 -20.38
CA ASP A 156 -11.08 -2.09 -20.37
C ASP A 156 -12.48 -2.33 -19.83
N ILE A 157 -12.93 -3.59 -19.93
CA ILE A 157 -14.26 -4.04 -19.50
C ILE A 157 -14.10 -5.12 -18.44
N SER A 158 -14.72 -4.92 -17.27
CA SER A 158 -14.76 -5.92 -16.22
C SER A 158 -16.14 -6.55 -16.07
N TYR A 159 -16.15 -7.86 -15.88
CA TYR A 159 -17.36 -8.62 -15.57
C TYR A 159 -17.71 -8.43 -14.08
N ILE A 160 -18.93 -7.98 -13.82
CA ILE A 160 -19.51 -7.80 -12.50
C ILE A 160 -20.50 -8.94 -12.25
N LEU A 161 -20.25 -9.71 -11.21
CA LEU A 161 -21.06 -10.88 -10.87
C LEU A 161 -22.48 -10.48 -10.47
N THR A 162 -23.44 -11.31 -10.89
CA THR A 162 -24.83 -11.19 -10.46
C THR A 162 -25.29 -12.43 -9.70
N ASP A 163 -26.46 -12.35 -9.10
CA ASP A 163 -27.16 -13.45 -8.43
C ASP A 163 -27.62 -14.56 -9.41
N ILE A 164 -27.65 -14.29 -10.71
CA ILE A 164 -27.95 -15.27 -11.76
C ILE A 164 -26.66 -15.79 -12.40
N ARG A 165 -26.45 -17.09 -12.32
CA ARG A 165 -25.26 -17.75 -12.88
C ARG A 165 -25.14 -17.50 -14.39
N ARG A 166 -23.93 -17.11 -14.85
CA ARG A 166 -23.58 -16.77 -16.24
C ARG A 166 -24.24 -15.52 -16.78
N TRP A 167 -24.89 -14.73 -15.95
CA TRP A 167 -25.36 -13.41 -16.28
C TRP A 167 -24.49 -12.37 -15.56
N PHE A 168 -24.08 -11.30 -16.27
CA PHE A 168 -23.13 -10.32 -15.76
C PHE A 168 -23.58 -8.92 -16.13
N TRP A 169 -23.31 -7.96 -15.25
CA TRP A 169 -23.16 -6.58 -15.64
C TRP A 169 -21.74 -6.34 -16.12
N TYR A 170 -21.57 -5.43 -17.07
CA TYR A 170 -20.27 -5.08 -17.65
C TYR A 170 -19.90 -3.68 -17.24
N LEU A 171 -18.81 -3.56 -16.51
CA LEU A 171 -18.22 -2.28 -16.11
C LEU A 171 -17.18 -1.89 -17.13
N TYR A 172 -17.44 -0.82 -17.86
CA TYR A 172 -16.53 -0.16 -18.78
C TYR A 172 -15.85 0.96 -18.02
N VAL A 173 -14.53 1.10 -18.10
CA VAL A 173 -13.79 2.19 -17.46
C VAL A 173 -12.72 2.74 -18.40
N MET A 174 -12.65 4.05 -18.53
CA MET A 174 -11.56 4.79 -19.14
C MET A 174 -10.72 5.43 -18.05
N LEU A 175 -9.39 5.23 -18.09
CA LEU A 175 -8.44 5.69 -17.08
C LEU A 175 -7.36 6.56 -17.75
N ASP A 176 -7.04 7.70 -17.16
CA ASP A 176 -5.84 8.46 -17.50
C ASP A 176 -4.60 7.79 -16.89
N GLU A 177 -3.64 7.43 -17.74
CA GLU A 177 -2.46 6.67 -17.29
C GLU A 177 -1.50 7.49 -16.42
N TRP A 178 -1.43 8.80 -16.57
CA TRP A 178 -0.55 9.63 -15.78
C TRP A 178 -1.08 9.89 -14.38
N SER A 179 -2.34 10.30 -14.27
CA SER A 179 -2.95 10.67 -13.00
C SER A 179 -3.61 9.50 -12.26
N ARG A 180 -3.93 8.43 -12.98
CA ARG A 180 -4.76 7.31 -12.50
C ARG A 180 -6.23 7.66 -12.28
N LYS A 181 -6.68 8.83 -12.74
CA LYS A 181 -8.08 9.25 -12.68
C LYS A 181 -8.93 8.38 -13.59
N ALA A 182 -10.04 7.85 -13.07
CA ALA A 182 -11.10 7.29 -13.88
C ALA A 182 -11.84 8.45 -14.54
N VAL A 183 -11.58 8.67 -15.85
CA VAL A 183 -12.12 9.82 -16.59
C VAL A 183 -13.56 9.59 -17.04
N ALA A 184 -13.92 8.32 -17.30
CA ALA A 184 -15.29 7.91 -17.56
C ALA A 184 -15.52 6.47 -17.15
N TRP A 185 -16.76 6.13 -16.82
CA TRP A 185 -17.20 4.76 -16.56
C TRP A 185 -18.67 4.55 -16.95
N ARG A 186 -19.03 3.32 -17.26
CA ARG A 186 -20.40 2.94 -17.60
C ARG A 186 -20.70 1.51 -17.12
N ILE A 187 -21.95 1.26 -16.80
CA ILE A 187 -22.49 -0.08 -16.55
C ILE A 187 -23.47 -0.44 -17.67
N SER A 188 -23.30 -1.61 -18.26
CA SER A 188 -24.22 -2.13 -19.27
C SER A 188 -24.51 -3.61 -19.05
N ALA A 189 -25.69 -4.06 -19.53
CA ALA A 189 -26.03 -5.49 -19.66
C ALA A 189 -25.40 -6.13 -20.91
N SER A 190 -24.74 -5.35 -21.75
CA SER A 190 -24.25 -5.79 -23.08
C SER A 190 -22.79 -5.48 -23.27
N LEU A 191 -22.09 -6.34 -24.02
CA LEU A 191 -20.74 -6.13 -24.54
C LEU A 191 -20.74 -5.46 -25.94
N ALA A 192 -21.83 -4.76 -26.28
CA ALA A 192 -21.95 -4.12 -27.60
C ALA A 192 -20.91 -3.03 -27.82
N THR A 193 -20.45 -2.89 -29.05
CA THR A 193 -19.52 -1.83 -29.46
C THR A 193 -20.10 -0.42 -29.20
N ALA A 194 -21.43 -0.25 -29.27
CA ALA A 194 -22.09 1.00 -28.95
C ALA A 194 -21.82 1.48 -27.54
N GLU A 195 -21.78 0.60 -26.54
CA GLU A 195 -21.47 0.96 -25.13
C GLU A 195 -20.03 1.47 -24.99
N ALA A 196 -19.08 0.85 -25.69
CA ALA A 196 -17.71 1.31 -25.72
C ALA A 196 -17.57 2.68 -26.40
N MET A 197 -18.35 2.95 -27.44
CA MET A 197 -18.40 4.28 -28.10
C MET A 197 -18.97 5.33 -27.16
N LEU A 198 -20.02 5.00 -26.40
CA LEU A 198 -20.58 5.90 -25.39
C LEU A 198 -19.57 6.20 -24.28
N LEU A 199 -18.82 5.19 -23.77
CA LEU A 199 -17.74 5.41 -22.81
C LEU A 199 -16.70 6.42 -23.35
N CYS A 200 -16.24 6.22 -24.60
CA CYS A 200 -15.27 7.11 -25.23
C CYS A 200 -15.81 8.55 -25.36
N ASN A 201 -17.08 8.68 -25.76
CA ASN A 201 -17.73 9.99 -25.84
C ASN A 201 -17.83 10.67 -24.47
N ASP A 202 -18.27 9.93 -23.45
CA ASP A 202 -18.35 10.44 -22.08
C ASP A 202 -16.98 10.95 -21.60
N ALA A 203 -15.90 10.20 -21.85
CA ALA A 203 -14.53 10.61 -21.51
C ALA A 203 -14.10 11.90 -22.24
N VAL A 204 -14.36 11.97 -23.55
CA VAL A 204 -14.01 13.13 -24.38
C VAL A 204 -14.75 14.39 -23.91
N VAL A 205 -16.02 14.26 -23.57
CA VAL A 205 -16.84 15.37 -23.06
C VAL A 205 -16.39 15.78 -21.65
N ALA A 206 -16.22 14.82 -20.75
CA ALA A 206 -15.84 15.09 -19.37
C ALA A 206 -14.49 15.80 -19.23
N GLU A 207 -13.54 15.50 -20.14
CA GLU A 207 -12.20 16.07 -20.13
C GLU A 207 -12.03 17.26 -21.10
N GLY A 208 -13.08 17.70 -21.79
CA GLY A 208 -13.03 18.82 -22.73
C GLY A 208 -12.07 18.63 -23.90
N ILE A 209 -11.85 17.36 -24.34
CA ILE A 209 -10.83 17.01 -25.32
C ILE A 209 -11.06 17.67 -26.67
N LEU A 210 -12.31 17.97 -27.03
CA LEU A 210 -12.64 18.62 -28.30
C LEU A 210 -12.13 20.07 -28.38
N ASP A 211 -12.00 20.73 -27.24
CA ASP A 211 -11.49 22.10 -27.15
C ASP A 211 -9.95 22.15 -27.26
N ALA A 212 -9.28 20.98 -27.10
CA ALA A 212 -7.84 20.86 -27.20
C ALA A 212 -7.39 20.76 -28.69
N PRO A 213 -6.22 21.34 -29.02
CA PRO A 213 -5.63 21.16 -30.36
C PRO A 213 -5.46 19.66 -30.68
N PRO A 214 -5.62 19.24 -31.95
CA PRO A 214 -5.55 17.80 -32.31
C PRO A 214 -4.26 17.10 -31.87
N LEU A 215 -3.12 17.79 -31.86
CA LEU A 215 -1.84 17.23 -31.39
C LEU A 215 -1.73 17.05 -29.90
N SER A 216 -2.62 17.66 -29.10
CA SER A 216 -2.67 17.55 -27.65
C SER A 216 -3.73 16.56 -27.17
N ARG A 217 -4.44 15.90 -28.10
CA ARG A 217 -5.46 14.90 -27.77
C ARG A 217 -4.81 13.60 -27.32
N PRO A 218 -5.45 12.83 -26.44
CA PRO A 218 -4.85 11.63 -25.86
C PRO A 218 -4.57 10.55 -26.90
N ILE A 219 -3.57 9.73 -26.61
CA ILE A 219 -3.40 8.43 -27.24
C ILE A 219 -4.23 7.44 -26.42
N VAL A 220 -5.06 6.63 -27.05
CA VAL A 220 -5.84 5.59 -26.38
C VAL A 220 -5.17 4.22 -26.58
N VAL A 221 -4.74 3.62 -25.48
CA VAL A 221 -4.14 2.28 -25.47
C VAL A 221 -5.22 1.25 -25.14
N ASN A 222 -5.38 0.27 -26.01
CA ASN A 222 -6.37 -0.80 -25.86
C ASN A 222 -5.68 -2.16 -25.79
N ASP A 223 -6.35 -3.10 -25.18
CA ASP A 223 -6.08 -4.51 -25.45
C ASP A 223 -6.54 -4.89 -26.88
N ARG A 224 -6.44 -6.18 -27.22
CA ARG A 224 -6.87 -6.68 -28.53
C ARG A 224 -8.27 -7.31 -28.50
N GLY A 225 -9.12 -6.91 -27.58
CA GLY A 225 -10.52 -7.32 -27.50
C GLY A 225 -11.30 -7.06 -28.80
N ILE A 226 -12.34 -7.84 -29.03
CA ILE A 226 -13.14 -7.73 -30.28
C ILE A 226 -13.78 -6.35 -30.36
N GLN A 227 -14.30 -5.82 -29.26
CA GLN A 227 -14.93 -4.52 -29.20
C GLN A 227 -13.94 -3.40 -29.57
N MET A 228 -12.70 -3.50 -29.07
CA MET A 228 -11.67 -2.48 -29.27
C MET A 228 -11.15 -2.40 -30.70
N LYS A 229 -11.29 -3.48 -31.48
CA LYS A 229 -10.93 -3.54 -32.89
C LYS A 229 -12.09 -3.22 -33.83
N ALA A 230 -13.27 -3.00 -33.29
CA ALA A 230 -14.47 -2.77 -34.10
C ALA A 230 -14.30 -1.52 -34.98
N LYS A 231 -14.72 -1.65 -36.23
CA LYS A 231 -14.62 -0.54 -37.22
C LYS A 231 -15.27 0.78 -36.74
N PRO A 232 -16.46 0.77 -36.10
CA PRO A 232 -17.07 1.99 -35.60
C PRO A 232 -16.21 2.76 -34.60
N ILE A 233 -15.57 2.03 -33.64
CA ILE A 233 -14.68 2.67 -32.64
C ILE A 233 -13.46 3.29 -33.33
N LYS A 234 -12.85 2.57 -34.25
CA LYS A 234 -11.70 3.10 -35.02
C LYS A 234 -12.08 4.38 -35.78
N GLN A 235 -13.23 4.36 -36.43
CA GLN A 235 -13.72 5.53 -37.17
C GLN A 235 -13.98 6.70 -36.23
N MET A 236 -14.64 6.44 -35.10
CA MET A 236 -14.89 7.45 -34.06
C MET A 236 -13.59 8.12 -33.57
N PHE A 237 -12.55 7.34 -33.28
CA PHE A 237 -11.27 7.91 -32.87
C PHE A 237 -10.60 8.74 -33.96
N ILE A 238 -10.70 8.32 -35.23
CA ILE A 238 -10.23 9.10 -36.37
C ILE A 238 -10.99 10.44 -36.46
N ASP A 239 -12.31 10.40 -36.36
CA ASP A 239 -13.17 11.61 -36.45
C ASP A 239 -12.90 12.56 -35.26
N LEU A 240 -12.57 12.00 -34.08
CA LEU A 240 -12.18 12.77 -32.90
C LEU A 240 -10.69 13.21 -32.93
N GLY A 241 -9.90 12.84 -33.93
CA GLY A 241 -8.47 13.12 -33.97
C GLY A 241 -7.67 12.48 -32.83
N ILE A 242 -8.16 11.35 -32.27
CA ILE A 242 -7.55 10.60 -31.21
C ILE A 242 -6.76 9.42 -31.81
N THR A 243 -5.51 9.24 -31.40
CA THR A 243 -4.67 8.13 -31.86
C THR A 243 -4.99 6.86 -31.05
N GLN A 244 -5.44 5.79 -31.72
CA GLN A 244 -5.65 4.49 -31.11
C GLN A 244 -4.42 3.61 -31.30
N THR A 245 -3.93 3.00 -30.20
CA THR A 245 -2.85 2.01 -30.20
C THR A 245 -3.31 0.73 -29.53
N PHE A 246 -2.62 -0.38 -29.82
CA PHE A 246 -2.98 -1.69 -29.25
C PHE A 246 -1.80 -2.28 -28.49
N ALA A 247 -2.12 -2.86 -27.34
CA ALA A 247 -1.19 -3.68 -26.57
C ALA A 247 -0.59 -4.81 -27.44
N ARG A 248 0.63 -5.21 -27.12
CA ARG A 248 1.32 -6.31 -27.83
C ARG A 248 0.58 -7.62 -27.64
N PRO A 249 0.61 -8.52 -28.64
CA PRO A 249 0.00 -9.84 -28.50
C PRO A 249 0.61 -10.60 -27.31
N HIS A 250 -0.23 -11.29 -26.54
CA HIS A 250 0.19 -12.13 -25.40
C HIS A 250 1.03 -11.44 -24.34
N THR A 251 0.90 -10.13 -24.17
CA THR A 251 1.58 -9.35 -23.14
C THR A 251 0.55 -8.79 -22.15
N PRO A 252 0.16 -9.55 -21.10
CA PRO A 252 -0.86 -9.10 -20.13
C PRO A 252 -0.48 -7.79 -19.42
N ASN A 253 0.82 -7.43 -19.45
CA ASN A 253 1.34 -6.26 -18.76
C ASN A 253 1.21 -4.93 -19.54
N ASP A 254 0.60 -4.93 -20.73
CA ASP A 254 0.48 -3.71 -21.52
C ASP A 254 -0.75 -2.86 -21.15
N ASN A 255 -1.67 -3.37 -20.31
CA ASN A 255 -2.77 -2.58 -19.72
C ASN A 255 -2.88 -2.77 -18.18
N PRO A 256 -1.77 -2.63 -17.43
CA PRO A 256 -1.73 -2.97 -16.01
C PRO A 256 -2.50 -1.99 -15.14
N PHE A 257 -2.81 -0.79 -15.66
CA PHE A 257 -3.37 0.30 -14.86
C PHE A 257 -4.86 0.10 -14.62
N VAL A 258 -5.61 -0.21 -15.65
CA VAL A 258 -7.04 -0.50 -15.52
C VAL A 258 -7.28 -1.86 -14.87
N GLU A 259 -6.42 -2.86 -15.10
CA GLU A 259 -6.47 -4.14 -14.37
C GLU A 259 -6.27 -3.94 -12.85
N SER A 260 -5.31 -3.07 -12.47
CA SER A 260 -5.08 -2.70 -11.07
C SER A 260 -6.30 -1.99 -10.47
N LEU A 261 -6.95 -1.11 -11.23
CA LEU A 261 -8.19 -0.46 -10.81
C LEU A 261 -9.29 -1.49 -10.55
N PHE A 262 -9.53 -2.43 -11.49
CA PHE A 262 -10.52 -3.48 -11.29
C PHE A 262 -10.22 -4.37 -10.07
N SER A 263 -8.95 -4.64 -9.81
CA SER A 263 -8.56 -5.32 -8.58
C SER A 263 -8.91 -4.49 -7.35
N THR A 264 -8.67 -3.18 -7.36
CA THR A 264 -9.02 -2.27 -6.26
C THR A 264 -10.52 -2.22 -6.03
N VAL A 265 -11.32 -2.12 -7.11
CA VAL A 265 -12.79 -2.21 -7.06
C VAL A 265 -13.25 -3.48 -6.36
N LYS A 266 -12.83 -4.65 -6.89
CA LYS A 266 -13.32 -5.96 -6.43
C LYS A 266 -12.80 -6.38 -5.05
N THR A 267 -11.81 -5.69 -4.53
CA THR A 267 -11.27 -5.92 -3.19
C THR A 267 -11.67 -4.83 -2.19
N SER A 268 -12.51 -3.86 -2.60
CA SER A 268 -13.08 -2.89 -1.66
C SER A 268 -13.94 -3.62 -0.62
N PRO A 269 -13.88 -3.25 0.66
CA PRO A 269 -14.70 -3.86 1.72
C PRO A 269 -16.20 -3.80 1.42
N ASP A 270 -16.65 -2.70 0.83
CA ASP A 270 -18.06 -2.47 0.50
C ASP A 270 -18.49 -3.07 -0.84
N TYR A 271 -17.57 -3.74 -1.56
CA TYR A 271 -17.92 -4.38 -2.83
C TYR A 271 -18.77 -5.62 -2.58
N PRO A 272 -20.04 -5.67 -3.04
CA PRO A 272 -20.90 -6.82 -2.82
C PRO A 272 -20.40 -8.05 -3.59
N GLN A 273 -20.63 -9.23 -3.05
CA GLN A 273 -20.25 -10.48 -3.71
C GLN A 273 -20.95 -10.67 -5.06
N SER A 274 -22.18 -10.18 -5.18
CA SER A 274 -22.95 -10.15 -6.41
C SER A 274 -23.99 -9.04 -6.38
N PHE A 275 -24.40 -8.57 -7.55
CA PHE A 275 -25.51 -7.64 -7.72
C PHE A 275 -26.74 -8.36 -8.23
N THR A 276 -27.92 -7.77 -8.11
CA THR A 276 -29.11 -8.34 -8.76
C THR A 276 -29.02 -8.23 -10.28
N ALA A 277 -29.43 -9.29 -10.97
CA ALA A 277 -29.45 -9.33 -12.44
C ALA A 277 -30.64 -8.56 -13.03
N LEU A 278 -31.73 -8.45 -12.27
CA LEU A 278 -33.02 -7.94 -12.77
C LEU A 278 -33.18 -6.39 -12.63
N ASP A 279 -32.33 -5.75 -11.83
CA ASP A 279 -32.37 -4.30 -11.64
C ASP A 279 -30.93 -3.73 -11.72
N GLN A 280 -30.76 -2.78 -12.62
CA GLN A 280 -29.47 -2.12 -12.82
C GLN A 280 -29.17 -1.05 -11.74
N ARG A 281 -30.19 -0.55 -11.05
CA ARG A 281 -30.00 0.55 -10.08
C ARG A 281 -29.00 0.25 -8.99
N PRO A 282 -29.01 -0.90 -8.30
CA PRO A 282 -28.04 -1.16 -7.24
C PRO A 282 -26.57 -1.14 -7.71
N VAL A 283 -26.28 -1.65 -8.90
CA VAL A 283 -24.93 -1.61 -9.45
C VAL A 283 -24.55 -0.20 -9.91
N LEU A 284 -25.46 0.57 -10.47
CA LEU A 284 -25.26 1.99 -10.81
C LEU A 284 -25.01 2.84 -9.57
N ASP A 285 -25.81 2.68 -8.52
CA ASP A 285 -25.68 3.42 -7.26
C ASP A 285 -24.31 3.16 -6.61
N TYR A 286 -23.88 1.89 -6.57
CA TYR A 286 -22.57 1.53 -6.07
C TYR A 286 -21.45 2.26 -6.83
N PHE A 287 -21.41 2.19 -8.16
CA PHE A 287 -20.35 2.80 -8.94
C PHE A 287 -20.44 4.32 -9.00
N SER A 288 -21.65 4.88 -8.88
CA SER A 288 -21.86 6.34 -8.76
C SER A 288 -21.27 6.91 -7.47
N SER A 289 -21.16 6.11 -6.42
CA SER A 289 -20.48 6.48 -5.17
C SER A 289 -18.99 6.12 -5.21
N TYR A 290 -18.64 4.99 -5.81
CA TYR A 290 -17.28 4.47 -5.83
C TYR A 290 -16.32 5.34 -6.64
N PHE A 291 -16.65 5.75 -7.86
CA PHE A 291 -15.71 6.49 -8.70
C PHE A 291 -15.41 7.91 -8.22
N PRO A 292 -16.37 8.70 -7.68
CA PRO A 292 -16.06 9.93 -6.96
C PRO A 292 -15.09 9.71 -5.79
N TRP A 293 -15.35 8.70 -4.94
CA TRP A 293 -14.47 8.34 -3.85
C TRP A 293 -13.07 7.93 -4.37
N TYR A 294 -12.99 7.08 -5.39
CA TYR A 294 -11.72 6.66 -6.00
C TYR A 294 -10.91 7.84 -6.53
N ASN A 295 -11.55 8.77 -7.22
CA ASN A 295 -10.87 9.92 -7.77
C ASN A 295 -10.46 10.95 -6.71
N CYS A 296 -11.28 11.19 -5.68
CA CYS A 296 -11.14 12.31 -4.77
C CYS A 296 -10.60 11.93 -3.37
N GLU A 297 -10.67 10.66 -2.96
CA GLU A 297 -10.35 10.25 -1.59
C GLU A 297 -9.39 9.06 -1.53
N HIS A 298 -9.28 8.25 -2.59
CA HIS A 298 -8.40 7.09 -2.60
C HIS A 298 -6.92 7.50 -2.70
N TYR A 299 -6.12 7.12 -1.70
CA TYR A 299 -4.67 7.32 -1.69
C TYR A 299 -3.97 6.34 -2.63
N HIS A 300 -3.62 6.77 -3.83
CA HIS A 300 -3.06 5.89 -4.84
C HIS A 300 -1.54 5.76 -4.72
N SER A 301 -1.05 4.56 -4.35
CA SER A 301 0.36 4.28 -4.02
C SER A 301 1.34 4.63 -5.15
N ARG A 302 0.98 4.40 -6.41
CA ARG A 302 1.87 4.61 -7.57
C ARG A 302 2.08 6.07 -7.95
N ILE A 303 1.31 6.98 -7.38
CA ILE A 303 1.43 8.42 -7.62
C ILE A 303 1.80 9.19 -6.35
N GLY A 304 2.45 8.53 -5.37
CA GLY A 304 2.91 9.16 -4.14
C GLY A 304 1.83 9.33 -3.07
N TYR A 305 0.82 8.49 -3.10
CA TYR A 305 -0.32 8.56 -2.16
C TYR A 305 -1.05 9.91 -2.20
N VAL A 306 -1.09 10.55 -3.35
CA VAL A 306 -2.04 11.64 -3.64
C VAL A 306 -3.29 11.06 -4.27
N HIS A 307 -4.38 11.82 -4.26
CA HIS A 307 -5.61 11.40 -4.92
C HIS A 307 -5.47 11.55 -6.45
N PRO A 308 -6.09 10.68 -7.25
CA PRO A 308 -6.05 10.79 -8.70
C PRO A 308 -6.43 12.17 -9.24
N ILE A 309 -7.47 12.80 -8.67
CA ILE A 309 -7.91 14.14 -9.06
C ILE A 309 -6.86 15.20 -8.76
N ASP A 310 -6.18 15.14 -7.61
CA ASP A 310 -5.15 16.11 -7.24
C ASP A 310 -3.95 16.05 -8.17
N LYS A 311 -3.56 14.84 -8.59
CA LYS A 311 -2.53 14.71 -9.59
C LYS A 311 -3.00 15.21 -10.95
N HIS A 312 -4.22 14.86 -11.37
CA HIS A 312 -4.79 15.26 -12.65
C HIS A 312 -4.85 16.78 -12.83
N GLU A 313 -5.22 17.49 -11.77
CA GLU A 313 -5.31 18.96 -11.74
C GLU A 313 -4.00 19.66 -11.36
N GLY A 314 -2.89 18.93 -11.25
CA GLY A 314 -1.56 19.51 -11.02
C GLY A 314 -1.28 19.91 -9.56
N ARG A 315 -2.12 19.53 -8.57
CA ARG A 315 -1.93 19.87 -7.16
C ARG A 315 -0.91 18.95 -6.46
N ALA A 316 -0.58 17.79 -7.03
CA ALA A 316 0.29 16.79 -6.41
C ALA A 316 1.66 17.32 -5.96
N PRO A 317 2.40 18.18 -6.71
CA PRO A 317 3.69 18.70 -6.25
C PRO A 317 3.59 19.50 -4.96
N GLN A 318 2.55 20.33 -4.81
CA GLN A 318 2.32 21.13 -3.61
C GLN A 318 1.99 20.26 -2.39
N ILE A 319 1.12 19.25 -2.57
CA ILE A 319 0.76 18.27 -1.53
C ILE A 319 2.01 17.51 -1.07
N LEU A 320 2.82 17.02 -2.01
CA LEU A 320 4.03 16.27 -1.68
C LEU A 320 5.09 17.14 -1.00
N LEU A 321 5.19 18.42 -1.36
CA LEU A 321 6.09 19.37 -0.71
C LEU A 321 5.65 19.65 0.73
N ALA A 322 4.36 19.92 0.96
CA ALA A 322 3.80 20.14 2.29
C ALA A 322 4.03 18.92 3.21
N ARG A 323 3.84 17.70 2.70
CA ARG A 323 4.13 16.47 3.46
C ARG A 323 5.60 16.35 3.88
N LYS A 324 6.54 16.79 3.02
CA LYS A 324 7.99 16.79 3.35
C LYS A 324 8.35 17.81 4.42
N GLN A 325 7.61 18.90 4.51
CA GLN A 325 7.85 19.94 5.52
C GLN A 325 7.33 19.55 6.90
N ASN A 326 6.33 18.65 6.95
CA ASN A 326 5.71 18.17 8.19
C ASN A 326 6.37 16.88 8.75
N LEU A 327 7.35 16.31 8.06
CA LEU A 327 8.15 15.15 8.48
C LEU A 327 9.53 15.60 8.99
#